data_feccc8017f97a846ebb6e8e5f2213f4b
#
_entry.id   feccc8017f97a846ebb6e8e5f2213f4b
#
_cell.length_a   1.000
_cell.length_b   1.000
_cell.length_c   1.000
_cell.angle_alpha   90.00
_cell.angle_beta   90.00
_cell.angle_gamma   90.00
#
_symmetry.space_group_name_H-M   'P 1'
#
loop_
_entity.id
_entity.type
_entity.pdbx_description
1 polymer ?
#
loop_
_entity_poly.entity_id
_entity_poly.type
_entity_poly.pdbx_seq_one_letter_code
_entity_poly.pdbx_strand_id
1 'polypeptide(L)'
;MLASISIYDDDQVHNFLKCHFLHWLESLSLIGRLQESIGMVDTLMAIIDQIKGSEISRFLYDAKRFILSYYSIIDSSPLQLYSSTLIFAPQRSIIRNTFHNYTPDWILQEPNTDLEWNAVLQTLEGHSDWVRSVAFSTDSKLLASASDDSTIKI
;
A
#
# COMPACT_ATOMS: atom_id res chain seq x y z
N MET A 1 5.94 10.33 -33.87
CA MET A 1 4.87 10.23 -32.87
C MET A 1 5.25 9.13 -31.89
N LEU A 2 5.65 9.48 -30.69
CA LEU A 2 5.78 8.51 -29.61
C LEU A 2 4.34 8.10 -29.24
N ALA A 3 4.00 6.82 -29.41
CA ALA A 3 2.73 6.30 -28.92
C ALA A 3 2.69 6.59 -27.42
N SER A 4 1.66 7.32 -26.97
CA SER A 4 1.43 7.50 -25.53
C SER A 4 1.17 6.13 -24.95
N ILE A 5 2.05 5.67 -24.05
CA ILE A 5 1.84 4.43 -23.32
C ILE A 5 0.66 4.71 -22.39
N SER A 6 -0.43 3.98 -22.58
CA SER A 6 -1.58 3.98 -21.68
C SER A 6 -1.90 2.54 -21.28
N ILE A 7 -2.28 2.35 -20.03
CA ILE A 7 -2.73 1.06 -19.50
C ILE A 7 -4.25 1.04 -19.36
N TYR A 8 -4.84 -0.14 -19.50
CA TYR A 8 -6.28 -0.34 -19.48
C TYR A 8 -6.65 -1.68 -18.82
N ASP A 9 -7.95 -1.88 -18.64
CA ASP A 9 -8.45 -3.10 -18.01
C ASP A 9 -8.04 -4.34 -18.83
N ASP A 10 -7.61 -5.39 -18.12
CA ASP A 10 -7.18 -6.67 -18.67
C ASP A 10 -5.96 -6.64 -19.62
N ASP A 11 -5.20 -5.55 -19.64
CA ASP A 11 -3.89 -5.54 -20.30
C ASP A 11 -2.84 -6.37 -19.50
N GLN A 12 -1.61 -6.44 -20.03
CA GLN A 12 -0.54 -7.20 -19.38
C GLN A 12 -0.20 -6.67 -17.98
N VAL A 13 -0.27 -5.34 -17.77
CA VAL A 13 0.03 -4.71 -16.48
C VAL A 13 -1.05 -5.06 -15.46
N HIS A 14 -2.33 -4.92 -15.84
CA HIS A 14 -3.45 -5.25 -14.96
C HIS A 14 -3.45 -6.74 -14.58
N ASN A 15 -3.23 -7.63 -15.55
CA ASN A 15 -3.15 -9.06 -15.29
C ASN A 15 -1.94 -9.43 -14.42
N PHE A 16 -0.78 -8.80 -14.64
CA PHE A 16 0.36 -8.97 -13.77
C PHE A 16 0.05 -8.55 -12.33
N LEU A 17 -0.57 -7.41 -12.14
CA LEU A 17 -0.94 -6.92 -10.81
C LEU A 17 -1.96 -7.85 -10.12
N LYS A 18 -2.97 -8.32 -10.82
CA LYS A 18 -3.96 -9.29 -10.27
C LYS A 18 -3.31 -10.60 -9.80
N CYS A 19 -2.21 -11.02 -10.41
CA CYS A 19 -1.55 -12.29 -10.07
C CYS A 19 -0.36 -12.13 -9.11
N HIS A 20 0.36 -11.02 -9.20
CA HIS A 20 1.70 -10.90 -8.62
C HIS A 20 1.92 -9.69 -7.73
N PHE A 21 0.90 -8.89 -7.44
CA PHE A 21 1.04 -7.67 -6.65
C PHE A 21 1.70 -7.92 -5.28
N LEU A 22 1.26 -8.95 -4.55
CA LEU A 22 1.86 -9.28 -3.24
C LEU A 22 3.31 -9.75 -3.37
N HIS A 23 3.63 -10.59 -4.36
CA HIS A 23 5.00 -11.05 -4.60
C HIS A 23 5.93 -9.90 -4.98
N TRP A 24 5.41 -8.92 -5.72
CA TRP A 24 6.14 -7.71 -6.06
C TRP A 24 6.43 -6.87 -4.82
N LEU A 25 5.47 -6.67 -3.92
CA LEU A 25 5.67 -5.96 -2.65
C LEU A 25 6.66 -6.70 -1.74
N GLU A 26 6.53 -8.03 -1.61
CA GLU A 26 7.46 -8.86 -0.87
C GLU A 26 8.89 -8.68 -1.40
N SER A 27 9.07 -8.75 -2.72
CA SER A 27 10.39 -8.57 -3.35
C SER A 27 10.98 -7.18 -3.05
N LEU A 28 10.18 -6.11 -3.14
CA LEU A 28 10.62 -4.76 -2.81
C LEU A 28 11.00 -4.62 -1.33
N SER A 29 10.24 -5.23 -0.44
CA SER A 29 10.54 -5.22 1.00
C SER A 29 11.85 -5.96 1.29
N LEU A 30 12.05 -7.17 0.73
CA LEU A 30 13.26 -7.97 0.93
C LEU A 30 14.55 -7.28 0.46
N ILE A 31 14.46 -6.45 -0.58
CA ILE A 31 15.62 -5.68 -1.08
C ILE A 31 15.72 -4.26 -0.47
N GLY A 32 14.87 -3.92 0.52
CA GLY A 32 14.88 -2.63 1.20
C GLY A 32 14.43 -1.45 0.33
N ARG A 33 13.59 -1.69 -0.67
CA ARG A 33 13.08 -0.67 -1.63
C ARG A 33 11.57 -0.51 -1.59
N LEU A 34 10.91 -0.91 -0.51
CA LEU A 34 9.45 -0.83 -0.38
C LEU A 34 8.92 0.61 -0.58
N GLN A 35 9.67 1.63 -0.15
CA GLN A 35 9.30 3.03 -0.31
C GLN A 35 9.04 3.44 -1.76
N GLU A 36 9.66 2.75 -2.72
CA GLU A 36 9.47 3.05 -4.14
C GLU A 36 8.12 2.57 -4.68
N SER A 37 7.50 1.61 -4.00
CA SER A 37 6.22 1.03 -4.43
C SER A 37 5.11 2.07 -4.60
N ILE A 38 5.05 3.07 -3.72
CA ILE A 38 4.04 4.13 -3.76
C ILE A 38 4.22 4.98 -5.03
N GLY A 39 5.47 5.42 -5.30
CA GLY A 39 5.78 6.20 -6.50
C GLY A 39 5.53 5.43 -7.80
N MET A 40 5.80 4.10 -7.80
CA MET A 40 5.49 3.23 -8.93
C MET A 40 3.98 3.12 -9.17
N VAL A 41 3.19 2.93 -8.12
CA VAL A 41 1.71 2.91 -8.20
C VAL A 41 1.19 4.25 -8.73
N ASP A 42 1.69 5.39 -8.22
CA ASP A 42 1.29 6.72 -8.69
C ASP A 42 1.63 6.94 -10.16
N THR A 43 2.78 6.45 -10.60
CA THR A 43 3.18 6.51 -12.02
C THR A 43 2.23 5.69 -12.90
N LEU A 44 1.84 4.49 -12.47
CA LEU A 44 0.84 3.67 -13.18
C LEU A 44 -0.51 4.38 -13.23
N MET A 45 -0.96 4.96 -12.12
CA MET A 45 -2.23 5.72 -12.08
C MET A 45 -2.24 6.90 -13.05
N ALA A 46 -1.09 7.55 -13.27
CA ALA A 46 -0.97 8.68 -14.17
C ALA A 46 -1.10 8.34 -15.67
N ILE A 47 -0.88 7.07 -16.05
CA ILE A 47 -0.91 6.60 -17.44
C ILE A 47 -2.14 5.73 -17.76
N ILE A 48 -3.13 5.67 -16.87
CA ILE A 48 -4.36 4.92 -17.09
C ILE A 48 -5.19 5.57 -18.19
N ASP A 49 -5.71 4.75 -19.10
CA ASP A 49 -6.71 5.18 -20.08
C ASP A 49 -8.01 5.56 -19.36
N GLN A 50 -8.46 6.80 -19.55
CA GLN A 50 -9.63 7.37 -18.85
C GLN A 50 -10.94 6.67 -19.17
N ILE A 51 -11.01 5.98 -20.31
CA ILE A 51 -12.24 5.33 -20.80
C ILE A 51 -12.21 3.83 -20.50
N LYS A 52 -11.03 3.19 -20.67
CA LYS A 52 -10.89 1.73 -20.65
C LYS A 52 -10.19 1.21 -19.39
N GLY A 53 -9.81 2.06 -18.44
CA GLY A 53 -9.02 1.72 -17.27
C GLY A 53 -9.77 1.83 -15.94
N SER A 54 -11.08 1.60 -15.92
CA SER A 54 -11.88 1.80 -14.70
C SER A 54 -11.59 0.76 -13.61
N GLU A 55 -11.33 -0.49 -13.98
CA GLU A 55 -11.03 -1.57 -13.02
C GLU A 55 -9.60 -1.47 -12.50
N ILE A 56 -8.63 -1.27 -13.38
CA ILE A 56 -7.24 -1.07 -12.97
C ILE A 56 -7.08 0.18 -12.10
N SER A 57 -7.83 1.25 -12.38
CA SER A 57 -7.84 2.45 -11.56
C SER A 57 -8.29 2.16 -10.13
N ARG A 58 -9.39 1.43 -9.97
CA ARG A 58 -9.89 1.02 -8.65
C ARG A 58 -8.92 0.08 -7.95
N PHE A 59 -8.32 -0.86 -8.69
CA PHE A 59 -7.29 -1.76 -8.15
C PHE A 59 -6.09 -0.98 -7.62
N LEU A 60 -5.53 -0.06 -8.41
CA LEU A 60 -4.37 0.74 -8.01
C LEU A 60 -4.66 1.69 -6.84
N TYR A 61 -5.88 2.25 -6.80
CA TYR A 61 -6.32 3.05 -5.65
C TYR A 61 -6.34 2.21 -4.35
N ASP A 62 -6.95 1.03 -4.39
CA ASP A 62 -7.01 0.11 -3.25
C ASP A 62 -5.61 -0.40 -2.88
N ALA A 63 -4.77 -0.72 -3.88
CA ALA A 63 -3.37 -1.12 -3.70
C ALA A 63 -2.55 -0.04 -2.97
N LYS A 64 -2.70 1.22 -3.36
CA LYS A 64 -2.04 2.34 -2.67
C LYS A 64 -2.48 2.45 -1.22
N ARG A 65 -3.79 2.33 -0.95
CA ARG A 65 -4.33 2.32 0.41
C ARG A 65 -3.77 1.16 1.23
N PHE A 66 -3.70 -0.02 0.64
CA PHE A 66 -3.14 -1.21 1.27
C PHE A 66 -1.66 -1.01 1.64
N ILE A 67 -0.83 -0.54 0.70
CA ILE A 67 0.59 -0.25 0.96
C ILE A 67 0.74 0.75 2.11
N LEU A 68 0.04 1.88 2.05
CA LEU A 68 0.16 2.94 3.06
C LEU A 68 -0.29 2.47 4.44
N SER A 69 -1.37 1.71 4.53
CA SER A 69 -1.92 1.23 5.82
C SER A 69 -1.03 0.18 6.48
N TYR A 70 -0.33 -0.62 5.70
CA TYR A 70 0.48 -1.73 6.21
C TYR A 70 1.99 -1.57 5.98
N TYR A 71 2.43 -0.36 5.62
CA TYR A 71 3.81 -0.10 5.24
C TYR A 71 4.81 -0.62 6.28
N SER A 72 4.65 -0.27 7.55
CA SER A 72 5.57 -0.67 8.62
C SER A 72 5.62 -2.19 8.83
N ILE A 73 4.47 -2.87 8.67
CA ILE A 73 4.38 -4.33 8.80
C ILE A 73 5.11 -4.99 7.63
N ILE A 74 4.86 -4.53 6.40
CA ILE A 74 5.46 -5.07 5.18
C ILE A 74 6.97 -4.86 5.20
N ASP A 75 7.43 -3.69 5.62
CA ASP A 75 8.85 -3.34 5.68
C ASP A 75 9.62 -4.17 6.70
N SER A 76 9.03 -4.38 7.88
CA SER A 76 9.66 -5.15 8.97
C SER A 76 9.51 -6.66 8.83
N SER A 77 8.43 -7.13 8.23
CA SER A 77 8.05 -8.55 8.18
C SER A 77 7.33 -8.90 6.88
N PRO A 78 8.05 -9.04 5.74
CA PRO A 78 7.46 -9.20 4.40
C PRO A 78 6.44 -10.33 4.28
N LEU A 79 6.65 -11.45 4.99
CA LEU A 79 5.75 -12.61 4.97
C LEU A 79 4.38 -12.34 5.63
N GLN A 80 4.26 -11.29 6.44
CA GLN A 80 2.96 -10.86 6.99
C GLN A 80 2.00 -10.34 5.92
N LEU A 81 2.50 -10.07 4.69
CA LEU A 81 1.64 -9.77 3.53
C LEU A 81 0.56 -10.81 3.30
N TYR A 82 0.89 -12.09 3.48
CA TYR A 82 0.00 -13.22 3.17
C TYR A 82 -0.91 -13.62 4.34
N SER A 83 -0.73 -13.01 5.49
CA SER A 83 -1.51 -13.33 6.69
C SER A 83 -2.15 -12.08 7.27
N SER A 84 -1.49 -11.41 8.21
CA SER A 84 -2.10 -10.32 8.97
C SER A 84 -2.57 -9.17 8.08
N THR A 85 -1.80 -8.74 7.07
CA THR A 85 -2.23 -7.59 6.25
C THR A 85 -3.48 -7.87 5.44
N LEU A 86 -3.62 -9.08 4.87
CA LEU A 86 -4.82 -9.47 4.13
C LEU A 86 -6.04 -9.60 5.05
N ILE A 87 -5.86 -10.26 6.21
CA ILE A 87 -6.95 -10.55 7.14
C ILE A 87 -7.52 -9.28 7.76
N PHE A 88 -6.64 -8.31 8.11
CA PHE A 88 -7.06 -7.06 8.72
C PHE A 88 -7.41 -5.96 7.71
N ALA A 89 -7.22 -6.17 6.41
CA ALA A 89 -7.71 -5.25 5.40
C ALA A 89 -9.25 -5.18 5.42
N PRO A 90 -9.84 -4.05 4.99
CA PRO A 90 -11.30 -3.90 4.94
C PRO A 90 -11.96 -4.99 4.10
N GLN A 91 -13.19 -5.36 4.46
CA GLN A 91 -13.93 -6.45 3.80
C GLN A 91 -14.13 -6.22 2.30
N ARG A 92 -14.28 -4.96 1.87
CA ARG A 92 -14.44 -4.57 0.46
C ARG A 92 -13.15 -4.22 -0.26
N SER A 93 -11.98 -4.38 0.40
CA SER A 93 -10.70 -4.18 -0.26
C SER A 93 -10.56 -5.12 -1.46
N ILE A 94 -10.19 -4.54 -2.60
CA ILE A 94 -9.97 -5.29 -3.84
C ILE A 94 -8.74 -6.20 -3.66
N ILE A 95 -7.68 -5.72 -3.01
CA ILE A 95 -6.49 -6.51 -2.72
C ILE A 95 -6.84 -7.70 -1.85
N ARG A 96 -7.56 -7.51 -0.72
CA ARG A 96 -8.00 -8.61 0.12
C ARG A 96 -8.76 -9.66 -0.68
N ASN A 97 -9.75 -9.25 -1.46
CA ASN A 97 -10.61 -10.17 -2.20
C ASN A 97 -9.87 -10.89 -3.33
N THR A 98 -8.95 -10.19 -4.04
CA THR A 98 -8.16 -10.77 -5.13
C THR A 98 -7.18 -11.82 -4.61
N PHE A 99 -6.58 -11.59 -3.43
CA PHE A 99 -5.54 -12.46 -2.88
C PHE A 99 -6.01 -13.30 -1.68
N HIS A 100 -7.32 -13.43 -1.48
CA HIS A 100 -7.89 -14.20 -0.37
C HIS A 100 -7.34 -15.64 -0.30
N ASN A 101 -7.09 -16.29 -1.44
CA ASN A 101 -6.56 -17.65 -1.51
C ASN A 101 -5.12 -17.80 -0.93
N TYR A 102 -4.42 -16.71 -0.67
CA TYR A 102 -3.12 -16.73 0.00
C TYR A 102 -3.22 -16.71 1.53
N THR A 103 -4.43 -16.48 2.05
CA THR A 103 -4.67 -16.53 3.51
C THR A 103 -4.44 -17.96 4.01
N PRO A 104 -3.67 -18.14 5.09
CA PRO A 104 -3.36 -19.47 5.62
C PRO A 104 -4.61 -20.25 6.07
N ASP A 105 -4.72 -21.52 5.71
CA ASP A 105 -5.87 -22.41 6.00
C ASP A 105 -6.11 -22.64 7.51
N TRP A 106 -5.12 -22.39 8.36
CA TRP A 106 -5.28 -22.52 9.82
C TRP A 106 -6.11 -21.39 10.44
N ILE A 107 -6.40 -20.34 9.69
CA ILE A 107 -7.27 -19.24 10.14
C ILE A 107 -8.73 -19.67 9.92
N LEU A 108 -9.31 -20.23 10.97
CA LEU A 108 -10.68 -20.73 10.92
C LEU A 108 -11.74 -19.63 10.99
N GLN A 109 -11.39 -18.46 11.55
CA GLN A 109 -12.30 -17.33 11.66
C GLN A 109 -11.52 -16.03 11.45
N GLU A 110 -11.91 -15.29 10.44
CA GLU A 110 -11.35 -13.96 10.17
C GLU A 110 -11.93 -12.93 11.14
N PRO A 111 -11.15 -11.91 11.52
CA PRO A 111 -11.62 -10.82 12.35
C PRO A 111 -12.72 -10.01 11.63
N ASN A 112 -13.65 -9.47 12.39
CA ASN A 112 -14.61 -8.53 11.87
C ASN A 112 -13.91 -7.17 11.68
N THR A 113 -13.60 -6.85 10.43
CA THR A 113 -12.95 -5.58 10.04
C THR A 113 -13.97 -4.60 9.48
N ASP A 114 -13.57 -3.33 9.36
CA ASP A 114 -14.38 -2.32 8.69
C ASP A 114 -14.75 -2.74 7.26
N LEU A 115 -15.85 -2.22 6.74
CA LEU A 115 -16.26 -2.50 5.36
C LEU A 115 -15.35 -1.82 4.34
N GLU A 116 -14.95 -0.58 4.61
CA GLU A 116 -14.18 0.29 3.72
C GLU A 116 -12.94 0.84 4.44
N TRP A 117 -11.98 1.34 3.68
CA TRP A 117 -10.86 2.08 4.23
C TRP A 117 -11.35 3.33 4.99
N ASN A 118 -10.83 3.55 6.19
CA ASN A 118 -11.11 4.76 6.96
C ASN A 118 -10.44 6.01 6.33
N ALA A 119 -10.61 7.20 6.90
CA ALA A 119 -10.02 8.43 6.37
C ALA A 119 -8.48 8.53 6.59
N VAL A 120 -7.92 7.76 7.53
CA VAL A 120 -6.49 7.76 7.83
C VAL A 120 -5.75 7.03 6.72
N LEU A 121 -4.82 7.71 6.05
CA LEU A 121 -4.01 7.13 4.99
C LEU A 121 -2.84 6.32 5.56
N GLN A 122 -2.16 6.87 6.54
CA GLN A 122 -0.98 6.25 7.15
C GLN A 122 -0.81 6.76 8.58
N THR A 123 -0.31 5.91 9.46
CA THR A 123 0.19 6.27 10.79
C THR A 123 1.70 6.10 10.78
N LEU A 124 2.44 7.16 11.10
CA LEU A 124 3.89 7.11 11.23
C LEU A 124 4.22 6.82 12.69
N GLU A 125 4.68 5.62 12.94
CA GLU A 125 5.05 5.17 14.28
C GLU A 125 6.56 5.26 14.51
N GLY A 126 6.97 5.25 15.78
CA GLY A 126 8.38 5.16 16.12
C GLY A 126 8.83 6.03 17.28
N HIS A 127 8.08 7.06 17.68
CA HIS A 127 8.34 7.76 18.93
C HIS A 127 7.79 6.94 20.11
N SER A 128 8.54 6.93 21.22
CA SER A 128 8.14 6.21 22.43
C SER A 128 7.46 7.11 23.49
N ASP A 129 7.34 8.40 23.21
CA ASP A 129 6.65 9.38 24.06
C ASP A 129 5.94 10.41 23.17
N TRP A 130 5.30 11.41 23.79
CA TRP A 130 4.44 12.39 23.14
C TRP A 130 5.17 13.16 22.04
N VAL A 131 4.56 13.20 20.85
CA VAL A 131 5.01 14.07 19.75
C VAL A 131 4.53 15.49 20.02
N ARG A 132 5.46 16.41 20.21
CA ARG A 132 5.19 17.81 20.55
C ARG A 132 5.05 18.71 19.34
N SER A 133 5.75 18.39 18.27
CA SER A 133 5.77 19.24 17.08
C SER A 133 6.02 18.41 15.84
N VAL A 134 5.41 18.84 14.74
CA VAL A 134 5.65 18.30 13.39
C VAL A 134 5.80 19.47 12.42
N ALA A 135 6.66 19.31 11.43
CA ALA A 135 6.88 20.29 10.37
C ALA A 135 7.20 19.62 9.04
N PHE A 136 6.58 20.11 7.96
CA PHE A 136 6.96 19.72 6.61
C PHE A 136 8.11 20.59 6.09
N SER A 137 8.97 19.99 5.27
CA SER A 137 9.93 20.75 4.47
C SER A 137 9.20 21.65 3.46
N THR A 138 9.86 22.70 3.00
CA THR A 138 9.29 23.67 2.04
C THR A 138 8.91 23.04 0.70
N ASP A 139 9.56 21.95 0.32
CA ASP A 139 9.27 21.18 -0.89
C ASP A 139 8.22 20.05 -0.64
N SER A 140 7.68 19.96 0.59
CA SER A 140 6.70 18.97 1.02
C SER A 140 7.14 17.50 0.89
N LYS A 141 8.44 17.23 0.81
CA LYS A 141 8.98 15.86 0.65
C LYS A 141 9.37 15.21 1.96
N LEU A 142 9.67 15.99 2.98
CA LEU A 142 10.11 15.50 4.27
C LEU A 142 9.17 16.00 5.36
N LEU A 143 8.97 15.17 6.36
CA LEU A 143 8.26 15.49 7.60
C LEU A 143 9.22 15.29 8.77
N ALA A 144 9.45 16.33 9.55
CA ALA A 144 10.18 16.24 10.80
C ALA A 144 9.19 16.21 11.98
N SER A 145 9.45 15.32 12.95
CA SER A 145 8.69 15.25 14.20
C SER A 145 9.63 15.29 15.40
N ALA A 146 9.25 16.04 16.43
CA ALA A 146 9.97 16.15 17.70
C ALA A 146 9.12 15.62 18.84
N SER A 147 9.73 14.84 19.75
CA SER A 147 9.06 14.15 20.84
C SER A 147 9.74 14.35 22.20
N ASP A 148 8.96 14.11 23.26
CA ASP A 148 9.46 14.05 24.65
C ASP A 148 10.39 12.83 24.88
N ASP A 149 10.46 11.89 23.96
CA ASP A 149 11.45 10.81 23.97
C ASP A 149 12.88 11.30 23.68
N SER A 150 13.08 12.61 23.58
CA SER A 150 14.37 13.26 23.31
C SER A 150 14.92 12.99 21.90
N THR A 151 14.08 12.57 20.97
CA THR A 151 14.47 12.34 19.57
C THR A 151 13.74 13.23 18.58
N ILE A 152 14.37 13.45 17.44
CA ILE A 152 13.77 14.01 16.24
C ILE A 152 13.83 12.95 15.16
N LYS A 153 12.72 12.74 14.47
CA LYS A 153 12.62 11.83 13.31
C LYS A 153 12.31 12.63 12.04
N ILE A 154 12.86 12.18 10.92
CA ILE A 154 12.67 12.80 9.60
C ILE A 154 12.29 11.70 8.61
#